data_39e00ff87ed5fe1bf409ee3ac7906d28
#
_entry.id   39e00ff87ed5fe1bf409ee3ac7906d28
#
_cell.length_a   1.000
_cell.length_b   1.000
_cell.length_c   1.000
_cell.angle_alpha   90.00
_cell.angle_beta   90.00
_cell.angle_gamma   90.00
#
_symmetry.space_group_name_H-M   'P 1'
#
loop_
_entity.id
_entity.type
_entity.pdbx_description
1 polymer ?
#
loop_
_entity_poly.entity_id
_entity_poly.type
_entity_poly.pdbx_seq_one_letter_code
_entity_poly.pdbx_strand_id
1 'polypeptide(L)'
;MMELRPARGGFLRPFGCGWFIREFLMGNEPEGSTRIDSNRGATQADINYQYKEALARATARERAERIISRMVLSGKDVTEEHADVIYQGELKRISRKFTHMRYHSFLMYFGVLKRLGWVEATTETEASAIQDNYPQAPGRVYYRLTKVGIAAGNKGWSNPLFTLYPEIGPSHMKKPD
;
A
#
# COMPACT_ATOMS: atom_id res chain seq x y z
N MET A 1 -13.21 -6.19 8.07
CA MET A 1 -13.24 -4.77 8.44
C MET A 1 -11.81 -4.32 8.70
N MET A 2 -11.31 -3.37 7.93
CA MET A 2 -10.00 -2.79 8.19
C MET A 2 -10.10 -1.77 9.32
N GLU A 3 -9.34 -1.98 10.36
CA GLU A 3 -9.26 -1.05 11.48
C GLU A 3 -8.50 0.20 11.05
N LEU A 4 -9.19 1.33 11.04
CA LEU A 4 -8.59 2.64 10.79
C LEU A 4 -7.66 3.01 11.94
N ARG A 5 -6.36 2.88 11.73
CA ARG A 5 -5.39 3.36 12.70
C ARG A 5 -4.96 4.77 12.32
N PRO A 6 -5.23 5.77 13.16
CA PRO A 6 -4.64 7.08 12.96
C PRO A 6 -3.12 6.96 12.99
N ALA A 7 -2.47 7.41 11.93
CA ALA A 7 -1.03 7.38 11.87
C ALA A 7 -0.42 8.36 12.88
N ARG A 8 0.51 7.90 13.69
CA ARG A 8 1.34 8.77 14.50
C ARG A 8 2.17 9.67 13.56
N GLY A 9 2.25 10.96 13.86
CA GLY A 9 3.04 11.90 13.07
C GLY A 9 2.31 12.51 11.87
N GLY A 10 0.99 12.47 11.80
CA GLY A 10 0.19 13.15 10.79
C GLY A 10 0.09 12.45 9.44
N PHE A 11 0.64 11.25 9.29
CA PHE A 11 0.48 10.43 8.08
C PHE A 11 -0.87 9.70 8.07
N LEU A 12 -1.52 9.70 6.91
CA LEU A 12 -2.75 8.97 6.70
C LEU A 12 -2.43 7.50 6.37
N ARG A 13 -3.06 6.57 7.12
CA ARG A 13 -2.88 5.13 6.89
C ARG A 13 -4.17 4.37 7.13
N PRO A 14 -5.15 4.47 6.21
CA PRO A 14 -6.40 3.73 6.33
C PRO A 14 -6.21 2.20 6.27
N PHE A 15 -5.08 1.73 5.75
CA PHE A 15 -4.70 0.32 5.72
C PHE A 15 -3.18 0.15 5.78
N GLY A 16 -2.73 -1.04 6.13
CA GLY A 16 -1.31 -1.35 6.26
C GLY A 16 -0.61 -1.57 4.92
N CYS A 17 0.68 -1.22 4.89
CA CYS A 17 1.53 -1.41 3.71
C CYS A 17 1.64 -2.89 3.31
N GLY A 18 1.79 -3.79 4.27
CA GLY A 18 1.89 -5.24 4.01
C GLY A 18 0.65 -5.79 3.34
N TRP A 19 -0.53 -5.49 3.88
CA TRP A 19 -1.79 -5.87 3.25
C TRP A 19 -1.88 -5.38 1.81
N PHE A 20 -1.56 -4.11 1.58
CA PHE A 20 -1.60 -3.53 0.24
C PHE A 20 -0.63 -4.25 -0.72
N ILE A 21 0.62 -4.47 -0.31
CA ILE A 21 1.62 -5.14 -1.15
C ILE A 21 1.13 -6.54 -1.54
N ARG A 22 0.61 -7.29 -0.57
CA ARG A 22 0.07 -8.62 -0.82
C ARG A 22 -1.05 -8.60 -1.87
N GLU A 23 -2.08 -7.79 -1.63
CA GLU A 23 -3.23 -7.71 -2.53
C GLU A 23 -2.84 -7.20 -3.91
N PHE A 24 -1.96 -6.21 -3.97
CA PHE A 24 -1.47 -5.65 -5.23
C PHE A 24 -0.70 -6.69 -6.05
N LEU A 25 0.25 -7.39 -5.43
CA LEU A 25 1.05 -8.43 -6.09
C LEU A 25 0.23 -9.69 -6.44
N MET A 26 -0.90 -9.92 -5.78
CA MET A 26 -1.87 -10.95 -6.18
C MET A 26 -2.72 -10.55 -7.38
N GLY A 27 -2.67 -9.29 -7.82
CA GLY A 27 -3.48 -8.77 -8.92
C GLY A 27 -4.91 -8.39 -8.52
N ASN A 28 -5.17 -8.17 -7.24
CA ASN A 28 -6.52 -7.88 -6.71
C ASN A 28 -6.94 -6.41 -6.78
N GLU A 29 -6.13 -5.54 -7.37
CA GLU A 29 -6.44 -4.11 -7.56
C GLU A 29 -6.91 -3.39 -6.28
N PRO A 30 -6.18 -3.51 -5.13
CA PRO A 30 -6.63 -2.92 -3.88
C PRO A 30 -6.83 -1.42 -4.00
N GLU A 31 -7.96 -0.93 -3.50
CA GLU A 31 -8.31 0.50 -3.53
C GLU A 31 -8.21 1.16 -4.93
N GLY A 32 -8.59 0.43 -5.96
CA GLY A 32 -8.55 0.91 -7.34
C GLY A 32 -7.15 1.10 -7.92
N SER A 33 -6.15 0.42 -7.36
CA SER A 33 -4.80 0.38 -7.93
C SER A 33 -4.78 -0.33 -9.28
N THR A 34 -3.72 -0.11 -10.05
CA THR A 34 -3.55 -0.72 -11.37
C THR A 34 -3.46 -2.24 -11.25
N ARG A 35 -4.15 -2.93 -12.15
CA ARG A 35 -4.03 -4.39 -12.26
C ARG A 35 -2.66 -4.78 -12.79
N ILE A 36 -2.07 -5.78 -12.19
CA ILE A 36 -0.81 -6.38 -12.64
C ILE A 36 -0.96 -7.87 -12.91
N ASP A 37 -0.06 -8.41 -13.70
CA ASP A 37 0.13 -9.86 -13.79
C ASP A 37 0.92 -10.36 -12.57
N SER A 38 0.31 -11.20 -11.76
CA SER A 38 0.93 -11.73 -10.53
C SER A 38 2.18 -12.59 -10.80
N ASN A 39 2.32 -13.17 -11.97
CA ASN A 39 3.51 -13.94 -12.35
C ASN A 39 4.69 -13.02 -12.70
N ARG A 40 4.41 -11.91 -13.35
CA ARG A 40 5.40 -10.89 -13.66
C ARG A 40 5.78 -10.07 -12.44
N GLY A 41 4.80 -9.69 -11.64
CA GLY A 41 4.96 -8.83 -10.48
C GLY A 41 5.08 -7.35 -10.85
N ALA A 42 5.70 -6.58 -9.98
CA ALA A 42 5.90 -5.14 -10.15
C ALA A 42 7.22 -4.67 -9.55
N THR A 43 7.68 -3.50 -9.96
CA THR A 43 8.88 -2.88 -9.38
C THR A 43 8.58 -2.31 -8.00
N GLN A 44 9.60 -2.18 -7.15
CA GLN A 44 9.44 -1.55 -5.83
C GLN A 44 8.92 -0.12 -5.94
N ALA A 45 9.39 0.63 -6.93
CA ALA A 45 8.94 2.00 -7.17
C ALA A 45 7.44 2.07 -7.52
N ASP A 46 6.97 1.16 -8.39
CA ASP A 46 5.55 1.11 -8.77
C ASP A 46 4.68 0.71 -7.59
N ILE A 47 5.09 -0.29 -6.81
CA ILE A 47 4.36 -0.72 -5.61
C ILE A 47 4.22 0.45 -4.63
N ASN A 48 5.31 1.19 -4.37
CA ASN A 48 5.29 2.35 -3.48
C ASN A 48 4.39 3.47 -4.01
N TYR A 49 4.45 3.75 -5.30
CA TYR A 49 3.59 4.75 -5.94
C TYR A 49 2.11 4.36 -5.83
N GLN A 50 1.76 3.13 -6.17
CA GLN A 50 0.39 2.63 -6.09
C GLN A 50 -0.14 2.63 -4.66
N TYR A 51 0.69 2.30 -3.68
CA TYR A 51 0.32 2.37 -2.26
C TYR A 51 -0.03 3.80 -1.84
N LYS A 52 0.81 4.75 -2.19
CA LYS A 52 0.59 6.17 -1.90
C LYS A 52 -0.73 6.69 -2.51
N GLU A 53 -0.99 6.36 -3.77
CA GLU A 53 -2.22 6.77 -4.45
C GLU A 53 -3.46 6.06 -3.87
N ALA A 54 -3.34 4.80 -3.49
CA ALA A 54 -4.40 4.06 -2.82
C ALA A 54 -4.76 4.65 -1.45
N LEU A 55 -3.76 5.06 -0.66
CA LEU A 55 -3.98 5.77 0.61
C LEU A 55 -4.75 7.07 0.40
N ALA A 56 -4.40 7.84 -0.64
CA ALA A 56 -5.10 9.08 -0.97
C ALA A 56 -6.57 8.82 -1.34
N ARG A 57 -6.83 7.83 -2.17
CA ARG A 57 -8.21 7.47 -2.58
C ARG A 57 -9.05 7.00 -1.40
N ALA A 58 -8.51 6.11 -0.57
CA ALA A 58 -9.23 5.61 0.60
C ALA A 58 -9.56 6.73 1.59
N THR A 59 -8.61 7.62 1.85
CA THR A 59 -8.82 8.76 2.74
C THR A 59 -9.84 9.74 2.18
N ALA A 60 -9.80 10.02 0.88
CA ALA A 60 -10.78 10.88 0.21
C ALA A 60 -12.19 10.31 0.32
N ARG A 61 -12.34 9.00 0.11
CA ARG A 61 -13.62 8.30 0.25
C ARG A 61 -14.20 8.44 1.66
N GLU A 62 -13.40 8.19 2.68
CA GLU A 62 -13.86 8.33 4.07
C GLU A 62 -14.29 9.75 4.43
N ARG A 63 -13.53 10.75 3.96
CA ARG A 63 -13.88 12.15 4.17
C ARG A 63 -15.18 12.50 3.45
N ALA A 64 -15.35 12.05 2.20
CA ALA A 64 -16.57 12.25 1.44
C ALA A 64 -17.76 11.59 2.13
N GLU A 65 -17.64 10.35 2.58
CA GLU A 65 -18.70 9.64 3.29
C GLU A 65 -19.15 10.38 4.57
N ARG A 66 -18.21 10.94 5.32
CA ARG A 66 -18.53 11.77 6.51
C ARG A 66 -19.29 13.05 6.14
N ILE A 67 -18.90 13.71 5.05
CA ILE A 67 -19.58 14.91 4.56
C ILE A 67 -20.99 14.56 4.11
N ILE A 68 -21.13 13.52 3.31
CA ILE A 68 -22.43 13.03 2.79
C ILE A 68 -23.36 12.65 3.94
N SER A 69 -22.84 11.90 4.94
CA SER A 69 -23.63 11.53 6.11
C SER A 69 -24.18 12.75 6.88
N ARG A 70 -23.37 13.80 7.05
CA ARG A 70 -23.80 15.04 7.69
C ARG A 70 -24.89 15.76 6.85
N MET A 71 -24.76 15.75 5.53
CA MET A 71 -25.73 16.36 4.63
C MET A 71 -27.09 15.64 4.73
N VAL A 72 -27.06 14.31 4.68
CA VAL A 72 -28.27 13.48 4.79
C VAL A 72 -28.93 13.69 6.17
N LEU A 73 -28.17 13.71 7.25
CA LEU A 73 -28.68 13.98 8.60
C LEU A 73 -29.28 15.39 8.73
N SER A 74 -28.83 16.35 7.92
CA SER A 74 -29.41 17.69 7.86
C SER A 74 -30.60 17.83 6.92
N GLY A 75 -31.10 16.71 6.36
CA GLY A 75 -32.25 16.67 5.47
C GLY A 75 -31.96 17.03 4.01
N LYS A 76 -30.69 17.00 3.60
CA LYS A 76 -30.31 17.23 2.19
C LYS A 76 -30.26 15.92 1.43
N ASP A 77 -30.87 15.91 0.25
CA ASP A 77 -30.68 14.80 -0.69
C ASP A 77 -29.33 14.90 -1.38
N VAL A 78 -28.62 13.78 -1.44
CA VAL A 78 -27.34 13.67 -2.11
C VAL A 78 -27.45 12.65 -3.25
N THR A 79 -27.31 13.13 -4.49
CA THR A 79 -27.27 12.28 -5.68
C THR A 79 -25.88 11.64 -5.83
N GLU A 80 -25.78 10.60 -6.66
CA GLU A 80 -24.48 9.97 -6.97
C GLU A 80 -23.49 10.97 -7.59
N GLU A 81 -23.97 11.83 -8.50
CA GLU A 81 -23.15 12.88 -9.11
C GLU A 81 -22.60 13.85 -8.05
N HIS A 82 -23.45 14.26 -7.11
CA HIS A 82 -23.05 15.13 -6.02
C HIS A 82 -22.03 14.44 -5.09
N ALA A 83 -22.24 13.18 -4.80
CA ALA A 83 -21.30 12.38 -4.01
C ALA A 83 -19.92 12.27 -4.71
N ASP A 84 -19.89 12.06 -6.02
CA ASP A 84 -18.64 12.04 -6.79
C ASP A 84 -17.92 13.38 -6.78
N VAL A 85 -18.61 14.49 -6.93
CA VAL A 85 -18.05 15.84 -6.82
C VAL A 85 -17.39 16.06 -5.46
N ILE A 86 -18.05 15.62 -4.38
CA ILE A 86 -17.51 15.70 -3.02
C ILE A 86 -16.23 14.86 -2.91
N TYR A 87 -16.26 13.63 -3.39
CA TYR A 87 -15.10 12.74 -3.39
C TYR A 87 -13.91 13.32 -4.16
N GLN A 88 -14.13 13.81 -5.39
CA GLN A 88 -13.08 14.41 -6.20
C GLN A 88 -12.51 15.68 -5.54
N GLY A 89 -13.35 16.48 -4.90
CA GLY A 89 -12.94 17.63 -4.12
C GLY A 89 -12.03 17.25 -2.96
N GLU A 90 -12.40 16.22 -2.20
CA GLU A 90 -11.57 15.73 -1.09
C GLU A 90 -10.26 15.10 -1.59
N LEU A 91 -10.28 14.36 -2.69
CA LEU A 91 -9.07 13.78 -3.29
C LEU A 91 -8.04 14.84 -3.67
N LYS A 92 -8.49 15.95 -4.25
CA LYS A 92 -7.63 17.11 -4.60
C LYS A 92 -7.03 17.81 -3.39
N ARG A 93 -7.73 17.80 -2.26
CA ARG A 93 -7.28 18.43 -1.00
C ARG A 93 -6.23 17.62 -0.25
N ILE A 94 -6.12 16.32 -0.51
CA ILE A 94 -5.17 15.46 0.19
C ILE A 94 -3.76 15.76 -0.28
N SER A 95 -2.93 16.24 0.66
CA SER A 95 -1.51 16.40 0.40
C SER A 95 -0.82 15.03 0.31
N ARG A 96 -0.10 14.81 -0.78
CA ARG A 96 0.68 13.58 -0.96
C ARG A 96 1.81 13.42 0.08
N LYS A 97 2.15 14.46 0.81
CA LYS A 97 3.07 14.37 1.96
C LYS A 97 2.52 13.49 3.08
N PHE A 98 1.21 13.50 3.30
CA PHE A 98 0.57 12.70 4.36
C PHE A 98 0.37 11.23 3.98
N THR A 99 0.36 10.93 2.69
CA THR A 99 0.29 9.54 2.19
C THR A 99 1.66 8.97 1.86
N HIS A 100 2.70 9.80 1.90
CA HIS A 100 4.04 9.43 1.47
C HIS A 100 4.82 8.72 2.58
N MET A 101 5.12 7.45 2.36
CA MET A 101 6.25 6.81 3.02
C MET A 101 7.52 7.20 2.27
N ARG A 102 8.57 7.66 2.97
CA ARG A 102 9.86 7.91 2.33
C ARG A 102 10.29 6.67 1.56
N TYR A 103 10.75 6.84 0.34
CA TYR A 103 11.13 5.70 -0.50
C TYR A 103 12.18 4.82 0.17
N HIS A 104 13.14 5.42 0.87
CA HIS A 104 14.11 4.69 1.68
C HIS A 104 13.44 3.80 2.75
N SER A 105 12.46 4.33 3.47
CA SER A 105 11.71 3.55 4.48
C SER A 105 10.91 2.42 3.83
N PHE A 106 10.36 2.64 2.64
CA PHE A 106 9.69 1.61 1.87
C PHE A 106 10.66 0.50 1.45
N LEU A 107 11.87 0.86 0.99
CA LEU A 107 12.91 -0.12 0.63
C LEU A 107 13.35 -0.95 1.83
N MET A 108 13.48 -0.34 3.01
CA MET A 108 13.79 -1.05 4.26
C MET A 108 12.68 -2.04 4.62
N TYR A 109 11.42 -1.61 4.53
CA TYR A 109 10.26 -2.46 4.75
C TYR A 109 10.21 -3.62 3.76
N PHE A 110 10.39 -3.35 2.48
CA PHE A 110 10.41 -4.36 1.42
C PHE A 110 11.57 -5.35 1.61
N GLY A 111 12.70 -4.88 2.14
CA GLY A 111 13.83 -5.74 2.54
C GLY A 111 13.45 -6.80 3.57
N VAL A 112 12.56 -6.47 4.51
CA VAL A 112 12.01 -7.44 5.48
C VAL A 112 11.20 -8.52 4.76
N LEU A 113 10.38 -8.15 3.78
CA LEU A 113 9.61 -9.12 3.00
C LEU A 113 10.51 -10.08 2.21
N LYS A 114 11.63 -9.58 1.67
CA LYS A 114 12.63 -10.42 1.00
C LYS A 114 13.28 -11.41 1.97
N ARG A 115 13.67 -10.96 3.16
CA ARG A 115 14.26 -11.84 4.19
C ARG A 115 13.31 -12.89 4.70
N LEU A 116 12.01 -12.60 4.77
CA LEU A 116 10.96 -13.57 5.08
C LEU A 116 10.74 -14.58 3.94
N GLY A 117 11.29 -14.32 2.76
CA GLY A 117 11.04 -15.13 1.57
C GLY A 117 9.62 -15.01 1.04
N TRP A 118 8.91 -13.90 1.34
CA TRP A 118 7.54 -13.68 0.88
C TRP A 118 7.45 -13.07 -0.50
N VAL A 119 8.50 -12.39 -0.91
CA VAL A 119 8.66 -11.84 -2.26
C VAL A 119 9.98 -12.30 -2.86
N GLU A 120 10.00 -12.46 -4.17
CA GLU A 120 11.19 -12.82 -4.94
C GLU A 120 11.31 -11.99 -6.19
N ALA A 121 12.54 -11.74 -6.63
CA ALA A 121 12.81 -11.12 -7.91
C ALA A 121 12.43 -12.08 -9.05
N THR A 122 11.78 -11.54 -10.09
CA THR A 122 11.55 -12.27 -11.33
C THR A 122 12.71 -12.06 -12.29
N THR A 123 12.73 -12.81 -13.39
CA THR A 123 13.73 -12.63 -14.46
C THR A 123 13.49 -11.38 -15.31
N GLU A 124 12.32 -10.74 -15.17
CA GLU A 124 11.98 -9.53 -15.90
C GLU A 124 12.65 -8.30 -15.30
N THR A 125 13.19 -7.47 -16.17
CA THR A 125 13.77 -6.18 -15.83
C THR A 125 13.23 -5.12 -16.77
N GLU A 126 13.02 -3.92 -16.24
CA GLU A 126 12.64 -2.77 -17.05
C GLU A 126 13.90 -1.95 -17.36
N ALA A 127 14.10 -1.62 -18.63
CA ALA A 127 15.17 -0.72 -19.03
C ALA A 127 15.00 0.66 -18.36
N SER A 128 16.09 1.21 -17.84
CA SER A 128 16.05 2.55 -17.27
C SER A 128 15.81 3.59 -18.37
N ALA A 129 14.86 4.49 -18.18
CA ALA A 129 14.55 5.57 -19.11
C ALA A 129 15.70 6.62 -19.32
N ILE A 130 16.81 6.49 -18.58
CA ILE A 130 17.95 7.42 -18.60
C ILE A 130 19.15 6.83 -19.37
N GLN A 131 18.91 5.91 -20.29
CA GLN A 131 19.99 5.12 -20.89
C GLN A 131 20.83 5.78 -21.99
N ASP A 132 20.43 6.93 -22.53
CA ASP A 132 21.07 7.45 -23.73
C ASP A 132 22.41 8.18 -23.52
N ASN A 133 22.78 8.51 -22.28
CA ASN A 133 23.97 9.34 -22.01
C ASN A 133 24.89 8.89 -20.86
N TYR A 134 24.63 7.77 -20.20
CA TYR A 134 25.42 7.29 -19.04
C TYR A 134 25.67 5.79 -19.09
N PRO A 135 26.72 5.29 -18.41
CA PRO A 135 26.91 3.84 -18.26
C PRO A 135 25.62 3.21 -17.72
N GLN A 136 25.25 2.09 -18.33
CA GLN A 136 23.98 1.38 -18.10
C GLN A 136 23.65 1.29 -16.62
N ALA A 137 22.65 2.06 -16.18
CA ALA A 137 22.05 1.83 -14.88
C ALA A 137 21.38 0.45 -14.88
N PRO A 138 21.50 -0.35 -13.80
CA PRO A 138 20.81 -1.63 -13.72
C PRO A 138 19.30 -1.40 -13.92
N GLY A 139 18.67 -2.20 -14.78
CA GLY A 139 17.24 -2.15 -15.02
C GLY A 139 16.46 -2.35 -13.72
N ARG A 140 15.24 -1.79 -13.65
CA ARG A 140 14.35 -2.01 -12.51
C ARG A 140 13.97 -3.47 -12.42
N VAL A 141 14.10 -4.05 -11.23
CA VAL A 141 13.76 -5.44 -10.96
C VAL A 141 12.28 -5.57 -10.61
N TYR A 142 11.62 -6.54 -11.21
CA TYR A 142 10.26 -6.93 -10.86
C TYR A 142 10.26 -7.94 -9.72
N TYR A 143 9.31 -7.79 -8.82
CA TYR A 143 9.09 -8.69 -7.68
C TYR A 143 7.69 -9.27 -7.70
N ARG A 144 7.57 -10.54 -7.33
CA ARG A 144 6.31 -11.25 -7.16
C ARG A 144 6.23 -11.93 -5.81
N LEU A 145 5.05 -12.35 -5.42
CA LEU A 145 4.87 -13.18 -4.23
C LEU A 145 5.41 -14.60 -4.46
N THR A 146 6.02 -15.13 -3.42
CA THR A 146 6.37 -16.56 -3.36
C THR A 146 5.18 -17.36 -2.84
N LYS A 147 5.23 -18.69 -2.97
CA LYS A 147 4.25 -19.59 -2.33
C LYS A 147 4.18 -19.39 -0.82
N VAL A 148 5.32 -19.13 -0.18
CA VAL A 148 5.41 -18.83 1.26
C VAL A 148 4.69 -17.51 1.58
N GLY A 149 4.90 -16.48 0.76
CA GLY A 149 4.22 -15.19 0.93
C GLY A 149 2.71 -15.28 0.74
N ILE A 150 2.26 -16.06 -0.25
CA ILE A 150 0.81 -16.30 -0.48
C ILE A 150 0.18 -17.05 0.71
N ALA A 151 0.89 -18.03 1.26
CA ALA A 151 0.41 -18.83 2.38
C ALA A 151 0.50 -18.13 3.73
N ALA A 152 1.30 -17.04 3.84
CA ALA A 152 1.43 -16.29 5.08
C ALA A 152 0.08 -15.65 5.48
N GLY A 153 -0.28 -15.80 6.76
CA GLY A 153 -1.56 -15.32 7.28
C GLY A 153 -1.63 -13.79 7.41
N ASN A 154 -2.83 -13.28 7.52
CA ASN A 154 -3.10 -11.85 7.66
C ASN A 154 -2.34 -11.20 8.84
N LYS A 155 -2.18 -11.91 9.94
CA LYS A 155 -1.42 -11.44 11.11
C LYS A 155 0.03 -11.16 10.77
N GLY A 156 0.69 -12.04 10.00
CA GLY A 156 2.05 -11.85 9.54
C GLY A 156 2.18 -10.64 8.62
N TRP A 157 1.30 -10.55 7.63
CA TRP A 157 1.27 -9.43 6.69
C TRP A 157 0.92 -8.08 7.32
N SER A 158 0.24 -8.07 8.46
CA SER A 158 -0.01 -6.84 9.22
C SER A 158 1.25 -6.31 9.89
N ASN A 159 2.16 -7.18 10.29
CA ASN A 159 3.40 -6.81 10.96
C ASN A 159 4.57 -7.71 10.53
N PRO A 160 5.08 -7.57 9.31
CA PRO A 160 6.18 -8.40 8.81
C PRO A 160 7.44 -8.33 9.66
N LEU A 161 7.78 -7.15 10.18
CA LEU A 161 8.94 -6.94 11.03
C LEU A 161 8.88 -7.80 12.30
N PHE A 162 7.71 -7.88 12.95
CA PHE A 162 7.52 -8.72 14.13
C PHE A 162 7.43 -10.20 13.80
N THR A 163 7.11 -10.54 12.56
CA THR A 163 7.19 -11.93 12.08
C THR A 163 8.64 -12.35 11.89
N LEU A 164 9.48 -11.45 11.36
CA LEU A 164 10.91 -11.70 11.18
C LEU A 164 11.68 -11.67 12.52
N TYR A 165 11.30 -10.73 13.40
CA TYR A 165 11.94 -10.51 14.70
C TYR A 165 10.89 -10.50 15.82
N PRO A 166 10.39 -11.68 16.24
CA PRO A 166 9.35 -11.76 17.27
C PRO A 166 9.74 -11.13 18.60
N GLU A 167 11.02 -11.10 18.91
CA GLU A 167 11.58 -10.57 20.16
C GLU A 167 11.39 -9.07 20.35
N ILE A 168 11.25 -8.31 19.26
CA ILE A 168 10.99 -6.86 19.32
C ILE A 168 9.49 -6.51 19.27
N GLY A 169 8.65 -7.52 19.10
CA GLY A 169 7.20 -7.34 19.07
C GLY A 169 6.63 -7.06 20.46
N PRO A 170 5.39 -6.51 20.53
CA PRO A 170 4.67 -6.36 21.79
C PRO A 170 4.53 -7.69 22.53
N SER A 171 4.53 -7.66 23.85
CA SER A 171 4.51 -8.87 24.70
C SER A 171 3.37 -9.84 24.36
N HIS A 172 2.20 -9.33 23.94
CA HIS A 172 1.06 -10.15 23.54
C HIS A 172 1.22 -10.84 22.17
N MET A 173 2.26 -10.48 21.40
CA MET A 173 2.62 -11.13 20.13
C MET A 173 3.73 -12.16 20.29
N LYS A 174 4.39 -12.20 21.45
CA LYS A 174 5.39 -13.22 21.75
C LYS A 174 4.67 -14.55 21.94
N LYS A 175 5.19 -15.62 21.34
CA LYS A 175 4.68 -16.96 21.63
C LYS A 175 4.92 -17.23 23.12
N PRO A 176 3.95 -17.84 23.82
CA PRO A 176 4.26 -18.43 25.12
C PRO A 176 5.34 -19.51 24.90
N ASP A 177 6.33 -19.50 25.76
CA ASP A 177 7.38 -20.53 25.80
C ASP A 177 6.79 -21.92 26.00
#